data_09fe2514b0b752607b1056a07409e4fa
#
_entry.id   09fe2514b0b752607b1056a07409e4fa
#
_cell.length_a   1.000
_cell.length_b   1.000
_cell.length_c   1.000
_cell.angle_alpha   90.00
_cell.angle_beta   90.00
_cell.angle_gamma   90.00
#
_symmetry.space_group_name_H-M   'P 1'
#
loop_
_entity.id
_entity.type
_entity.pdbx_description
1 polymer ?
#
loop_
_entity_poly.entity_id
_entity_poly.type
_entity_poly.pdbx_seq_one_letter_code
_entity_poly.pdbx_strand_id
1 'polypeptide(L)'
;METKGEMQHMEFEIPSRGLIGLRSQMLTATAGEAIMAHRFTDYKPFKGAIPGRNNGVLISKTQGPCTEYSIAKLQDRGKFFVDPGEEIYAGMIIGEQNKPGDLVVNIVEAKQLNNMRAAGKDKDGNIAPKILFSLEECMEYIQADECIEVTPNFIRMRKKILSEEDRKRAERNAK
;
A
#
# COMPACT_ATOMS: atom_id res chain seq x y z
N MET A 1 4.29 32.43 10.43
CA MET A 1 2.87 32.22 10.10
C MET A 1 2.27 33.62 9.90
N GLU A 2 1.79 33.93 8.70
CA GLU A 2 1.25 35.25 8.35
C GLU A 2 -0.10 35.07 7.70
N THR A 3 -1.08 35.93 8.07
CA THR A 3 -2.41 35.91 7.47
C THR A 3 -2.46 36.94 6.34
N LYS A 4 -2.78 36.50 5.11
CA LYS A 4 -2.94 37.37 3.93
C LYS A 4 -4.35 37.21 3.39
N GLY A 5 -5.27 38.11 3.79
CA GLY A 5 -6.69 38.01 3.47
C GLY A 5 -7.33 36.79 4.13
N GLU A 6 -7.97 35.93 3.34
CA GLU A 6 -8.58 34.67 3.80
C GLU A 6 -7.60 33.49 3.86
N MET A 7 -6.36 33.66 3.38
CA MET A 7 -5.33 32.63 3.36
C MET A 7 -4.31 32.81 4.49
N GLN A 8 -3.82 31.68 4.99
CA GLN A 8 -2.68 31.65 5.92
C GLN A 8 -1.41 31.23 5.18
N HIS A 9 -0.38 32.04 5.25
CA HIS A 9 0.95 31.74 4.74
C HIS A 9 1.78 31.07 5.85
N MET A 10 2.29 29.87 5.55
CA MET A 10 3.13 29.10 6.48
C MET A 10 4.42 28.69 5.78
N GLU A 11 5.56 28.91 6.43
CA GLU A 11 6.87 28.43 5.97
C GLU A 11 7.38 27.36 6.93
N PHE A 12 7.91 26.27 6.34
CA PHE A 12 8.49 25.15 7.05
C PHE A 12 9.80 24.72 6.40
N GLU A 13 10.72 24.23 7.21
CA GLU A 13 11.89 23.51 6.74
C GLU A 13 11.68 22.00 6.94
N ILE A 14 11.79 21.25 5.86
CA ILE A 14 11.59 19.80 5.86
C ILE A 14 12.71 19.13 5.06
N PRO A 15 13.21 17.94 5.46
CA PRO A 15 14.07 17.14 4.60
C PRO A 15 13.39 16.78 3.29
N SER A 16 14.14 16.78 2.18
CA SER A 16 13.56 16.50 0.83
C SER A 16 12.76 15.21 0.77
N ARG A 17 13.16 14.17 1.51
CA ARG A 17 12.42 12.91 1.61
C ARG A 17 11.04 13.06 2.27
N GLY A 18 10.82 14.10 3.07
CA GLY A 18 9.51 14.39 3.69
C GLY A 18 8.56 15.17 2.78
N LEU A 19 9.02 15.58 1.59
CA LEU A 19 8.16 16.19 0.58
C LEU A 19 7.41 15.13 -0.24
N ILE A 20 7.89 13.89 -0.22
CA ILE A 20 7.24 12.79 -0.96
C ILE A 20 5.84 12.61 -0.38
N GLY A 21 4.80 12.72 -1.22
CA GLY A 21 3.40 12.61 -0.84
C GLY A 21 2.79 13.78 -0.07
N LEU A 22 3.59 14.66 0.51
CA LEU A 22 3.10 15.78 1.32
C LEU A 22 2.10 16.65 0.55
N ARG A 23 2.31 16.87 -0.75
CA ARG A 23 1.39 17.64 -1.59
C ARG A 23 0.00 16.98 -1.66
N SER A 24 -0.06 15.67 -1.89
CA SER A 24 -1.32 14.92 -1.96
C SER A 24 -2.06 14.95 -0.63
N GLN A 25 -1.34 14.78 0.49
CA GLN A 25 -1.91 14.87 1.83
C GLN A 25 -2.47 16.28 2.11
N MET A 26 -1.72 17.33 1.77
CA MET A 26 -2.18 18.71 1.95
C MET A 26 -3.43 19.02 1.11
N LEU A 27 -3.47 18.60 -0.16
CA LEU A 27 -4.64 18.79 -1.01
C LEU A 27 -5.86 18.05 -0.46
N THR A 28 -5.68 16.82 0.03
CA THR A 28 -6.76 16.04 0.64
C THR A 28 -7.26 16.71 1.93
N ALA A 29 -6.36 17.16 2.79
CA ALA A 29 -6.70 17.81 4.06
C ALA A 29 -7.42 19.14 3.90
N THR A 30 -7.18 19.85 2.78
CA THR A 30 -7.76 21.16 2.49
C THR A 30 -8.83 21.13 1.40
N ALA A 31 -9.34 19.95 1.05
CA ALA A 31 -10.31 19.78 -0.06
C ALA A 31 -9.85 20.40 -1.39
N GLY A 32 -8.54 20.43 -1.63
CA GLY A 32 -7.92 20.95 -2.86
C GLY A 32 -7.50 22.43 -2.80
N GLU A 33 -7.74 23.14 -1.71
CA GLU A 33 -7.47 24.58 -1.59
C GLU A 33 -6.01 24.92 -1.29
N ALA A 34 -5.19 23.96 -0.83
CA ALA A 34 -3.79 24.20 -0.48
C ALA A 34 -2.94 24.53 -1.70
N ILE A 35 -2.16 25.58 -1.60
CA ILE A 35 -1.10 25.92 -2.55
C ILE A 35 0.25 25.61 -1.89
N MET A 36 1.02 24.69 -2.47
CA MET A 36 2.31 24.27 -1.95
C MET A 36 3.42 24.57 -2.98
N ALA A 37 4.43 25.30 -2.54
CA ALA A 37 5.68 25.50 -3.26
C ALA A 37 6.85 25.13 -2.37
N HIS A 38 7.92 24.61 -2.93
CA HIS A 38 9.14 24.31 -2.20
C HIS A 38 10.38 24.79 -2.95
N ARG A 39 11.43 25.08 -2.21
CA ARG A 39 12.76 25.45 -2.73
C ARG A 39 13.83 24.79 -1.88
N PHE A 40 14.97 24.52 -2.49
CA PHE A 40 16.16 24.12 -1.73
C PHE A 40 16.68 25.29 -0.90
N THR A 41 17.03 25.04 0.34
CA THR A 41 17.65 26.04 1.22
C THR A 41 19.11 25.71 1.49
N ASP A 42 19.40 24.56 2.12
CA ASP A 42 20.77 24.18 2.51
C ASP A 42 20.83 22.67 2.85
N TYR A 43 22.07 22.14 2.96
CA TYR A 43 22.33 20.82 3.51
C TYR A 43 22.41 20.90 5.04
N LYS A 44 21.62 20.05 5.71
CA LYS A 44 21.57 20.00 7.19
C LYS A 44 21.79 18.59 7.71
N PRO A 45 22.18 18.44 8.99
CA PRO A 45 22.33 17.13 9.61
C PRO A 45 21.05 16.28 9.49
N PHE A 46 21.24 14.96 9.42
CA PHE A 46 20.12 14.01 9.34
C PHE A 46 19.17 14.14 10.54
N LYS A 47 17.89 14.38 10.28
CA LYS A 47 16.88 14.61 11.33
C LYS A 47 16.12 13.35 11.76
N GLY A 48 16.69 12.16 11.57
CA GLY A 48 16.05 10.90 11.96
C GLY A 48 15.12 10.32 10.88
N ALA A 49 14.50 9.19 11.19
CA ALA A 49 13.54 8.55 10.30
C ALA A 49 12.21 9.33 10.27
N ILE A 50 11.58 9.38 9.10
CA ILE A 50 10.22 9.90 8.96
C ILE A 50 9.29 8.73 9.22
N PRO A 51 8.26 8.87 10.09
CA PRO A 51 7.27 7.81 10.30
C PRO A 51 6.59 7.45 8.96
N GLY A 52 6.62 6.19 8.61
CA GLY A 52 5.88 5.64 7.48
C GLY A 52 4.46 5.24 7.88
N ARG A 53 3.81 4.42 7.05
CA ARG A 53 2.48 3.87 7.37
C ARG A 53 2.51 3.04 8.66
N ASN A 54 1.43 3.11 9.43
CA ASN A 54 1.26 2.32 10.65
C ASN A 54 0.73 0.90 10.37
N ASN A 55 -0.04 0.75 9.30
CA ASN A 55 -0.65 -0.50 8.90
C ASN A 55 0.34 -1.40 8.16
N GLY A 56 0.19 -2.71 8.32
CA GLY A 56 0.93 -3.70 7.55
C GLY A 56 0.38 -3.86 6.13
N VAL A 57 1.00 -4.74 5.35
CA VAL A 57 0.55 -5.08 4.01
C VAL A 57 0.03 -6.52 3.93
N LEU A 58 -0.85 -6.74 2.96
CA LEU A 58 -1.22 -8.06 2.50
C LEU A 58 -0.22 -8.50 1.44
N ILE A 59 0.43 -9.64 1.66
CA ILE A 59 1.48 -10.17 0.79
C ILE A 59 0.98 -11.47 0.17
N SER A 60 1.13 -11.61 -1.15
CA SER A 60 0.80 -12.87 -1.81
C SER A 60 1.76 -13.99 -1.40
N LYS A 61 1.18 -15.15 -1.04
CA LYS A 61 1.92 -16.39 -0.74
C LYS A 61 2.33 -17.13 -2.00
N THR A 62 1.49 -17.08 -3.04
CA THR A 62 1.58 -17.93 -4.23
C THR A 62 1.57 -17.10 -5.50
N GLN A 63 1.94 -17.74 -6.60
CA GLN A 63 1.83 -17.18 -7.95
C GLN A 63 0.56 -17.69 -8.63
N GLY A 64 -0.04 -16.86 -9.45
CA GLY A 64 -1.20 -17.17 -10.31
C GLY A 64 -2.23 -16.05 -10.35
N PRO A 65 -3.34 -16.24 -11.08
CA PRO A 65 -4.42 -15.27 -11.11
C PRO A 65 -5.16 -15.21 -9.77
N CYS A 66 -5.39 -14.02 -9.26
CA CYS A 66 -6.20 -13.85 -8.04
C CYS A 66 -7.67 -14.16 -8.34
N THR A 67 -8.36 -14.78 -7.38
CA THR A 67 -9.76 -15.18 -7.53
C THR A 67 -10.69 -14.22 -6.80
N GLU A 68 -11.87 -14.00 -7.39
CA GLU A 68 -12.94 -13.22 -6.78
C GLU A 68 -13.31 -13.76 -5.39
N TYR A 69 -13.42 -15.08 -5.27
CA TYR A 69 -13.72 -15.76 -4.01
C TYR A 69 -12.73 -15.43 -2.91
N SER A 70 -11.43 -15.47 -3.21
CA SER A 70 -10.39 -15.21 -2.20
C SER A 70 -10.33 -13.74 -1.81
N ILE A 71 -10.53 -12.81 -2.75
CA ILE A 71 -10.62 -11.38 -2.46
C ILE A 71 -11.83 -11.10 -1.56
N ALA A 72 -13.01 -11.60 -1.91
CA ALA A 72 -14.24 -11.43 -1.12
C ALA A 72 -14.09 -11.98 0.31
N LYS A 73 -13.41 -13.13 0.47
CA LYS A 73 -13.14 -13.75 1.77
C LYS A 73 -12.19 -12.93 2.64
N LEU A 74 -11.28 -12.18 2.04
CA LEU A 74 -10.20 -11.47 2.72
C LEU A 74 -10.42 -9.95 2.82
N GLN A 75 -11.45 -9.39 2.17
CA GLN A 75 -11.70 -7.93 2.17
C GLN A 75 -11.97 -7.34 3.56
N ASP A 76 -12.42 -8.15 4.53
CA ASP A 76 -12.57 -7.71 5.92
C ASP A 76 -11.20 -7.47 6.60
N ARG A 77 -10.10 -7.99 6.03
CA ARG A 77 -8.75 -7.87 6.58
C ARG A 77 -7.99 -6.67 6.05
N GLY A 78 -8.44 -6.10 4.93
CA GLY A 78 -7.74 -4.96 4.33
C GLY A 78 -8.33 -4.52 3.01
N LYS A 79 -7.66 -3.56 2.39
CA LYS A 79 -8.01 -3.00 1.09
C LYS A 79 -7.06 -3.55 0.04
N PHE A 80 -7.57 -3.94 -1.12
CA PHE A 80 -6.77 -4.55 -2.17
C PHE A 80 -6.29 -3.54 -3.22
N PHE A 81 -5.14 -3.85 -3.83
CA PHE A 81 -4.50 -3.11 -4.93
C PHE A 81 -4.60 -3.87 -6.26
N VAL A 82 -5.23 -5.04 -6.25
CA VAL A 82 -5.39 -5.94 -7.39
C VAL A 82 -6.85 -6.26 -7.64
N ASP A 83 -7.21 -6.47 -8.90
CA ASP A 83 -8.54 -6.93 -9.31
C ASP A 83 -8.58 -8.45 -9.46
N PRO A 84 -9.77 -9.07 -9.39
CA PRO A 84 -9.94 -10.47 -9.77
C PRO A 84 -9.41 -10.77 -11.18
N GLY A 85 -8.67 -11.86 -11.33
CA GLY A 85 -8.04 -12.27 -12.59
C GLY A 85 -6.66 -11.67 -12.86
N GLU A 86 -6.19 -10.71 -12.06
CA GLU A 86 -4.81 -10.21 -12.19
C GLU A 86 -3.79 -11.28 -11.80
N GLU A 87 -2.72 -11.38 -12.61
CA GLU A 87 -1.58 -12.24 -12.32
C GLU A 87 -0.72 -11.64 -11.22
N ILE A 88 -0.54 -12.40 -10.17
CA ILE A 88 0.27 -12.04 -9.01
C ILE A 88 1.39 -13.06 -8.79
N TYR A 89 2.37 -12.70 -7.98
CA TYR A 89 3.48 -13.59 -7.62
C TYR A 89 3.78 -13.56 -6.12
N ALA A 90 4.48 -14.57 -5.63
CA ALA A 90 4.85 -14.66 -4.22
C ALA A 90 5.74 -13.48 -3.80
N GLY A 91 5.41 -12.83 -2.69
CA GLY A 91 6.11 -11.65 -2.19
C GLY A 91 5.61 -10.31 -2.77
N MET A 92 4.67 -10.33 -3.73
CA MET A 92 3.98 -9.13 -4.21
C MET A 92 3.07 -8.58 -3.13
N ILE A 93 3.06 -7.26 -2.95
CA ILE A 93 2.13 -6.55 -2.08
C ILE A 93 0.83 -6.36 -2.85
N ILE A 94 -0.24 -6.95 -2.34
CA ILE A 94 -1.55 -7.03 -2.99
C ILE A 94 -2.62 -6.21 -2.28
N GLY A 95 -2.27 -5.61 -1.14
CA GLY A 95 -3.20 -4.77 -0.39
C GLY A 95 -2.60 -4.21 0.89
N GLU A 96 -3.36 -3.35 1.55
CA GLU A 96 -3.08 -2.82 2.88
C GLU A 96 -3.88 -3.59 3.92
N GLN A 97 -3.24 -4.02 4.99
CA GLN A 97 -3.90 -4.65 6.12
C GLN A 97 -4.53 -3.59 7.04
N ASN A 98 -5.66 -3.90 7.67
CA ASN A 98 -6.31 -3.02 8.65
C ASN A 98 -5.61 -2.98 10.03
N LYS A 99 -4.54 -3.76 10.22
CA LYS A 99 -3.80 -3.89 11.48
C LYS A 99 -2.30 -3.67 11.25
N PRO A 100 -1.55 -3.29 12.30
CA PRO A 100 -0.09 -3.28 12.23
C PRO A 100 0.48 -4.67 11.96
N GLY A 101 1.61 -4.72 11.23
CA GLY A 101 2.30 -5.95 10.84
C GLY A 101 1.78 -6.54 9.52
N ASP A 102 2.65 -7.24 8.82
CA ASP A 102 2.36 -7.81 7.52
C ASP A 102 1.63 -9.15 7.62
N LEU A 103 0.76 -9.42 6.67
CA LEU A 103 0.00 -10.66 6.60
C LEU A 103 0.20 -11.34 5.24
N VAL A 104 0.75 -12.55 5.26
CA VAL A 104 0.88 -13.38 4.06
C VAL A 104 -0.43 -14.13 3.83
N VAL A 105 -1.00 -13.98 2.64
CA VAL A 105 -2.30 -14.56 2.29
C VAL A 105 -2.24 -15.28 0.94
N ASN A 106 -3.12 -16.28 0.79
CA ASN A 106 -3.32 -16.96 -0.48
C ASN A 106 -4.60 -16.43 -1.15
N ILE A 107 -4.46 -15.72 -2.28
CA ILE A 107 -5.60 -15.19 -3.05
C ILE A 107 -5.78 -15.82 -4.42
N VAL A 108 -5.06 -16.90 -4.69
CA VAL A 108 -5.21 -17.73 -5.90
C VAL A 108 -6.18 -18.90 -5.67
N GLU A 109 -6.62 -19.08 -4.43
CA GLU A 109 -7.49 -20.19 -4.04
C GLU A 109 -8.86 -20.08 -4.69
N ALA A 110 -9.23 -21.09 -5.48
CA ALA A 110 -10.57 -21.17 -6.07
C ALA A 110 -11.58 -21.73 -5.07
N LYS A 111 -12.85 -21.37 -5.25
CA LYS A 111 -13.96 -21.96 -4.48
C LYS A 111 -13.98 -23.47 -4.72
N GLN A 112 -13.84 -24.26 -3.67
CA GLN A 112 -14.06 -25.70 -3.79
C GLN A 112 -15.54 -25.98 -4.03
N LEU A 113 -15.82 -26.78 -5.05
CA LEU A 113 -17.18 -27.23 -5.35
C LEU A 113 -17.62 -28.23 -4.28
N ASN A 114 -18.38 -27.77 -3.30
CA ASN A 114 -19.07 -28.64 -2.36
C ASN A 114 -20.43 -29.01 -2.94
N ASN A 115 -20.68 -30.32 -3.10
CA ASN A 115 -21.95 -30.89 -3.58
C ASN A 115 -23.14 -30.71 -2.60
N MET A 116 -23.00 -29.95 -1.53
CA MET A 116 -24.11 -29.59 -0.67
C MET A 116 -24.93 -28.49 -1.33
N ARG A 117 -26.17 -28.83 -1.71
CA ARG A 117 -27.23 -27.88 -2.04
C ARG A 117 -27.60 -27.04 -0.80
N ALA A 118 -26.73 -26.19 -0.34
CA ALA A 118 -27.10 -25.08 0.49
C ALA A 118 -27.70 -24.02 -0.43
N ALA A 119 -29.01 -24.17 -0.70
CA ALA A 119 -29.84 -23.09 -1.20
C ALA A 119 -29.82 -21.99 -0.13
N GLY A 120 -29.00 -21.00 -0.27
CA GLY A 120 -28.97 -19.90 0.65
C GLY A 120 -27.65 -19.16 0.60
N LYS A 121 -27.67 -18.07 -0.13
CA LYS A 121 -26.69 -16.98 -0.10
C LYS A 121 -25.28 -17.39 -0.54
N ASP A 122 -25.10 -17.61 -1.83
CA ASP A 122 -23.99 -16.93 -2.48
C ASP A 122 -24.16 -15.44 -2.10
N LYS A 123 -23.42 -14.98 -1.13
CA LYS A 123 -23.13 -13.56 -1.06
C LYS A 123 -22.40 -13.31 -2.37
N ASP A 124 -23.10 -12.83 -3.38
CA ASP A 124 -22.49 -12.11 -4.48
C ASP A 124 -21.63 -11.07 -3.80
N GLY A 125 -20.34 -11.39 -3.68
CA GLY A 125 -19.42 -10.61 -2.89
C GLY A 125 -19.25 -9.30 -3.62
N ASN A 126 -19.94 -8.27 -3.17
CA ASN A 126 -19.67 -6.91 -3.63
C ASN A 126 -18.23 -6.60 -3.23
N ILE A 127 -17.30 -6.91 -4.16
CA ILE A 127 -15.87 -6.65 -3.97
C ILE A 127 -15.66 -5.15 -4.06
N ALA A 128 -15.07 -4.58 -3.03
CA ALA A 128 -14.66 -3.19 -3.05
C ALA A 128 -13.66 -2.94 -4.21
N PRO A 129 -13.77 -1.83 -4.94
CA PRO A 129 -12.84 -1.50 -6.01
C PRO A 129 -11.41 -1.43 -5.46
N LYS A 130 -10.45 -1.85 -6.28
CA LYS A 130 -9.03 -1.76 -5.92
C LYS A 130 -8.59 -0.30 -5.75
N ILE A 131 -7.62 -0.09 -4.89
CA ILE A 131 -6.92 1.19 -4.79
C ILE A 131 -5.84 1.22 -5.88
N LEU A 132 -5.88 2.25 -6.70
CA LEU A 132 -4.84 2.52 -7.70
C LEU A 132 -3.89 3.58 -7.15
N PHE A 133 -2.60 3.28 -7.16
CA PHE A 133 -1.56 4.23 -6.79
C PHE A 133 -0.80 4.72 -8.02
N SER A 134 -0.54 6.02 -8.08
CA SER A 134 0.48 6.60 -8.95
C SER A 134 1.88 6.19 -8.48
N LEU A 135 2.90 6.46 -9.28
CA LEU A 135 4.28 6.19 -8.90
C LEU A 135 4.67 6.94 -7.63
N GLU A 136 4.27 8.20 -7.53
CA GLU A 136 4.53 9.07 -6.38
C GLU A 136 3.87 8.51 -5.11
N GLU A 137 2.61 8.10 -5.20
CA GLU A 137 1.89 7.48 -4.08
C GLU A 137 2.51 6.14 -3.67
N CYS A 138 3.00 5.33 -4.62
CA CYS A 138 3.76 4.12 -4.30
C CYS A 138 5.05 4.46 -3.54
N MET A 139 5.78 5.52 -3.96
CA MET A 139 7.02 5.96 -3.29
C MET A 139 6.78 6.46 -1.87
N GLU A 140 5.64 7.10 -1.63
CA GLU A 140 5.20 7.49 -0.28
C GLU A 140 4.83 6.28 0.58
N TYR A 141 4.17 5.30 -0.04
CA TYR A 141 3.56 4.17 0.64
C TYR A 141 4.57 3.13 1.13
N ILE A 142 5.63 2.83 0.35
CA ILE A 142 6.57 1.75 0.65
C ILE A 142 7.41 2.00 1.89
N GLN A 143 7.79 0.90 2.56
CA GLN A 143 8.74 0.89 3.68
C GLN A 143 10.14 0.40 3.24
N ALA A 144 11.09 0.47 4.19
CA ALA A 144 12.50 0.19 3.93
C ALA A 144 12.79 -1.23 3.39
N ASP A 145 11.93 -2.20 3.70
CA ASP A 145 12.02 -3.60 3.25
C ASP A 145 11.22 -3.89 1.97
N GLU A 146 10.72 -2.86 1.31
CA GLU A 146 9.88 -2.95 0.12
C GLU A 146 10.53 -2.29 -1.08
N CYS A 147 10.05 -2.64 -2.27
CA CYS A 147 10.45 -2.08 -3.56
C CYS A 147 9.25 -1.81 -4.43
N ILE A 148 9.37 -0.81 -5.29
CA ILE A 148 8.47 -0.57 -6.40
C ILE A 148 9.06 -1.25 -7.65
N GLU A 149 8.24 -1.94 -8.38
CA GLU A 149 8.53 -2.54 -9.66
C GLU A 149 7.76 -1.77 -10.74
N VAL A 150 8.49 -1.13 -11.63
CA VAL A 150 7.91 -0.35 -12.73
C VAL A 150 8.17 -1.08 -14.04
N THR A 151 7.10 -1.43 -14.73
CA THR A 151 7.12 -2.02 -16.05
C THR A 151 6.35 -1.13 -17.03
N PRO A 152 6.45 -1.34 -18.36
CA PRO A 152 5.66 -0.54 -19.30
C PRO A 152 4.15 -0.56 -19.06
N ASN A 153 3.63 -1.63 -18.46
CA ASN A 153 2.18 -1.85 -18.29
C ASN A 153 1.72 -1.76 -16.84
N PHE A 154 2.62 -1.89 -15.86
CA PHE A 154 2.24 -2.03 -14.44
C PHE A 154 3.21 -1.32 -13.51
N ILE A 155 2.67 -0.71 -12.47
CA ILE A 155 3.38 -0.29 -11.28
C ILE A 155 2.93 -1.24 -10.15
N ARG A 156 3.89 -1.97 -9.56
CA ARG A 156 3.64 -2.95 -8.51
C ARG A 156 4.54 -2.69 -7.32
N MET A 157 4.08 -3.06 -6.15
CA MET A 157 4.89 -3.05 -4.93
C MET A 157 5.19 -4.48 -4.49
N ARG A 158 6.38 -4.73 -3.98
CA ARG A 158 6.79 -6.05 -3.50
C ARG A 158 7.77 -5.97 -2.34
N LYS A 159 7.90 -7.04 -1.60
CA LYS A 159 8.97 -7.18 -0.62
C LYS A 159 10.33 -7.35 -1.32
N LYS A 160 11.40 -6.83 -0.71
CA LYS A 160 12.78 -7.05 -1.18
C LYS A 160 13.13 -8.54 -1.21
N ILE A 161 12.77 -9.25 -0.15
CA ILE A 161 12.90 -10.70 -0.04
C ILE A 161 11.53 -11.30 -0.35
N LEU A 162 11.39 -11.97 -1.48
CA LEU A 162 10.12 -12.50 -1.96
C LEU A 162 9.64 -13.71 -1.15
N SER A 163 10.56 -14.61 -0.77
CA SER A 163 10.26 -15.80 0.02
C SER A 163 9.86 -15.46 1.45
N GLU A 164 8.74 -16.01 1.92
CA GLU A 164 8.28 -15.84 3.30
C GLU A 164 9.28 -16.44 4.30
N GLU A 165 9.86 -17.61 3.98
CA GLU A 165 10.82 -18.30 4.84
C GLU A 165 12.09 -17.48 5.02
N ASP A 166 12.59 -16.88 3.93
CA ASP A 166 13.79 -16.08 3.96
C ASP A 166 13.56 -14.75 4.69
N ARG A 167 12.36 -14.14 4.58
CA ARG A 167 11.98 -12.97 5.40
C ARG A 167 12.02 -13.32 6.89
N LYS A 168 11.38 -14.42 7.29
CA LYS A 168 11.39 -14.88 8.68
C LYS A 168 12.80 -15.23 9.20
N ARG A 169 13.67 -15.72 8.30
CA ARG A 169 15.09 -15.99 8.64
C ARG A 169 15.84 -14.68 8.85
N ALA A 170 15.65 -13.71 7.95
CA ALA A 170 16.28 -12.39 8.05
C ALA A 170 15.86 -11.64 9.32
N GLU A 171 14.58 -11.68 9.68
CA GLU A 171 14.06 -11.08 10.92
C GLU A 171 14.66 -11.71 12.18
N ARG A 172 14.85 -13.04 12.19
CA ARG A 172 15.51 -13.74 13.32
C ARG A 172 16.98 -13.37 13.46
N ASN A 173 17.66 -13.14 12.34
CA ASN A 173 19.09 -12.79 12.35
C ASN A 173 19.32 -11.31 12.65
N ALA A 174 18.29 -10.46 12.59
CA ALA A 174 18.37 -9.03 12.89
C ALA A 174 18.08 -8.69 14.37
N LYS A 175 17.62 -9.68 15.16
CA LYS A 175 17.40 -9.59 16.62
C LYS A 175 18.63 -10.05 17.38
#